data_ffe2fb7a3cf5a5d779ddb1628f2c3468
#
_entry.id   ffe2fb7a3cf5a5d779ddb1628f2c3468
#
_cell.length_a   1.000
_cell.length_b   1.000
_cell.length_c   1.000
_cell.angle_alpha   90.00
_cell.angle_beta   90.00
_cell.angle_gamma   90.00
#
_symmetry.space_group_name_H-M   'P 1'
#
loop_
_entity.id
_entity.type
_entity.pdbx_description
1 polymer ?
#
loop_
_entity_poly.entity_id
_entity_poly.type
_entity_poly.pdbx_seq_one_letter_code
_entity_poly.pdbx_strand_id
1 'polypeptide(L)'
;MAYNSTGLVVHDADAHIMETPTWLRDNADPAFRDRIDALTYPGGNELQQSAIEFDENEDLVAGFERLAQRHQAPDYVAAEEAEIMLRKNYAATGSFIAEDRPRALGILGFASQLVFNTFYNSRLCEWEHSGDIDFAIGTARAHNRGISEFC
;
A
#
# COMPACT_ATOMS: atom_id res chain seq x y z
N MET A 1 -11.82 1.19 21.68
CA MET A 1 -13.06 0.44 21.33
C MET A 1 -13.10 0.36 19.82
N ALA A 2 -13.35 -0.82 19.22
CA ALA A 2 -13.35 -0.95 17.77
C ALA A 2 -14.35 0.03 17.11
N TYR A 3 -14.00 0.61 15.97
CA TYR A 3 -14.85 1.52 15.22
C TYR A 3 -16.19 0.88 14.87
N ASN A 4 -16.15 -0.38 14.40
CA ASN A 4 -17.35 -1.18 14.18
C ASN A 4 -17.62 -2.07 15.39
N SER A 5 -18.48 -1.62 16.30
CA SER A 5 -18.81 -2.31 17.56
C SER A 5 -20.24 -2.86 17.59
N THR A 6 -20.75 -3.27 16.42
CA THR A 6 -22.15 -3.75 16.29
C THR A 6 -22.41 -5.12 16.91
N GLY A 7 -21.37 -5.87 17.29
CA GLY A 7 -21.46 -7.27 17.71
C GLY A 7 -21.64 -8.27 16.55
N LEU A 8 -21.68 -7.79 15.32
CA LEU A 8 -21.71 -8.63 14.12
C LEU A 8 -20.29 -8.92 13.63
N VAL A 9 -20.12 -10.06 12.98
CA VAL A 9 -18.89 -10.35 12.23
C VAL A 9 -18.99 -9.57 10.91
N VAL A 10 -18.07 -8.63 10.71
CA VAL A 10 -18.05 -7.75 9.53
C VAL A 10 -16.76 -7.97 8.76
N HIS A 11 -16.89 -8.02 7.44
CA HIS A 11 -15.80 -8.16 6.49
C HIS A 11 -15.75 -6.94 5.57
N ASP A 12 -14.56 -6.46 5.28
CA ASP A 12 -14.34 -5.39 4.33
C ASP A 12 -14.08 -6.00 2.94
N ALA A 13 -14.88 -5.64 1.96
CA ALA A 13 -14.80 -6.18 0.61
C ALA A 13 -14.08 -5.24 -0.38
N ASP A 14 -13.54 -4.12 0.08
CA ASP A 14 -12.93 -3.09 -0.78
C ASP A 14 -11.75 -2.40 -0.10
N ALA A 15 -10.88 -3.18 0.51
CA ALA A 15 -9.64 -2.68 1.05
C ALA A 15 -8.55 -2.57 -0.03
N HIS A 16 -7.65 -1.63 0.12
CA HIS A 16 -6.56 -1.42 -0.82
C HIS A 16 -5.18 -1.48 -0.13
N ILE A 17 -4.19 -1.95 -0.89
CA ILE A 17 -2.79 -1.67 -0.61
C ILE A 17 -2.42 -0.36 -1.31
N MET A 18 -1.64 0.48 -0.64
CA MET A 18 -0.99 1.65 -1.24
C MET A 18 0.44 1.25 -1.59
N GLU A 19 0.67 0.82 -2.83
CA GLU A 19 1.97 0.30 -3.25
C GLU A 19 3.04 1.40 -3.21
N THR A 20 4.19 1.08 -2.62
CA THR A 20 5.36 1.97 -2.60
C THR A 20 6.02 2.05 -3.98
N PRO A 21 6.90 3.03 -4.23
CA PRO A 21 7.50 3.23 -5.55
C PRO A 21 8.16 1.99 -6.15
N THR A 22 8.80 1.19 -5.33
CA THR A 22 9.55 0.01 -5.78
C THR A 22 8.84 -1.32 -5.55
N TRP A 23 7.64 -1.28 -4.94
CA TRP A 23 6.93 -2.47 -4.45
C TRP A 23 6.85 -3.62 -5.47
N LEU A 24 6.46 -3.35 -6.71
CA LEU A 24 6.36 -4.39 -7.73
C LEU A 24 7.73 -4.90 -8.16
N ARG A 25 8.70 -4.01 -8.30
CA ARG A 25 10.08 -4.35 -8.65
C ARG A 25 10.74 -5.23 -7.58
N ASP A 26 10.49 -4.94 -6.31
CA ASP A 26 11.04 -5.68 -5.18
C ASP A 26 10.51 -7.12 -5.12
N ASN A 27 9.27 -7.32 -5.58
CA ASN A 27 8.62 -8.62 -5.70
C ASN A 27 8.89 -9.34 -7.03
N ALA A 28 9.63 -8.72 -7.96
CA ALA A 28 9.85 -9.29 -9.28
C ALA A 28 11.03 -10.29 -9.30
N ASP A 29 10.92 -11.28 -10.20
CA ASP A 29 12.04 -12.13 -10.53
C ASP A 29 13.20 -11.30 -11.10
N PRO A 30 14.48 -11.67 -10.84
CA PRO A 30 15.63 -10.91 -11.29
C PRO A 30 15.63 -10.58 -12.79
N ALA A 31 15.10 -11.50 -13.63
CA ALA A 31 15.03 -11.32 -15.07
C ALA A 31 14.13 -10.15 -15.52
N PHE A 32 13.19 -9.73 -14.67
CA PHE A 32 12.22 -8.68 -14.99
C PHE A 32 12.42 -7.39 -14.17
N ARG A 33 13.15 -7.47 -13.07
CA ARG A 33 13.28 -6.40 -12.08
C ARG A 33 13.72 -5.08 -12.68
N ASP A 34 14.74 -5.10 -13.52
CA ASP A 34 15.31 -3.88 -14.13
C ASP A 34 14.43 -3.27 -15.24
N ARG A 35 13.37 -3.97 -15.63
CA ARG A 35 12.40 -3.51 -16.62
C ARG A 35 11.17 -2.86 -16.00
N ILE A 36 11.04 -2.93 -14.67
CA ILE A 36 9.92 -2.38 -13.92
C ILE A 36 10.34 -1.03 -13.37
N ASP A 37 9.83 0.04 -13.95
CA ASP A 37 10.04 1.39 -13.47
C ASP A 37 9.37 1.59 -12.11
N ALA A 38 9.97 2.43 -11.27
CA ALA A 38 9.34 2.86 -10.04
C ALA A 38 8.03 3.60 -10.34
N LEU A 39 7.06 3.50 -9.44
CA LEU A 39 5.85 4.31 -9.52
C LEU A 39 6.21 5.79 -9.43
N THR A 40 5.55 6.56 -10.25
CA THR A 40 5.51 8.02 -10.16
C THR A 40 4.10 8.46 -9.80
N TYR A 41 3.97 9.51 -9.06
CA TYR A 41 2.69 10.03 -8.57
C TYR A 41 2.40 11.39 -9.24
N PRO A 42 1.93 11.39 -10.51
CA PRO A 42 1.68 12.61 -11.25
C PRO A 42 0.57 13.41 -10.56
N GLY A 43 0.90 14.64 -10.16
CA GLY A 43 -0.04 15.53 -9.48
C GLY A 43 0.08 15.57 -7.95
N GLY A 44 0.82 14.64 -7.34
CA GLY A 44 1.16 14.67 -5.92
C GLY A 44 -0.01 14.57 -4.92
N ASN A 45 -1.26 14.46 -5.39
CA ASN A 45 -2.43 14.47 -4.51
C ASN A 45 -2.42 13.31 -3.50
N GLU A 46 -1.99 12.13 -3.92
CA GLU A 46 -1.91 10.95 -3.06
C GLU A 46 -0.85 11.09 -1.99
N LEU A 47 0.29 11.71 -2.33
CA LEU A 47 1.36 12.02 -1.39
C LEU A 47 0.98 13.19 -0.48
N GLN A 48 0.38 14.25 -1.02
CA GLN A 48 -0.05 15.42 -0.25
C GLN A 48 -1.12 15.07 0.80
N GLN A 49 -2.05 14.15 0.50
CA GLN A 49 -3.06 13.69 1.44
C GLN A 49 -2.49 12.78 2.54
N SER A 50 -1.24 12.36 2.43
CA SER A 50 -0.57 11.52 3.43
C SER A 50 -0.09 12.29 4.66
N ALA A 51 -0.35 13.61 4.74
CA ALA A 51 0.10 14.52 5.81
C ALA A 51 1.64 14.52 6.01
N ILE A 52 2.38 14.09 5.00
CA ILE A 52 3.85 14.07 4.98
C ILE A 52 4.30 14.93 3.82
N GLU A 53 5.03 15.96 4.17
CA GLU A 53 5.74 16.77 3.20
C GLU A 53 6.90 15.92 2.65
N PHE A 54 6.73 15.43 1.43
CA PHE A 54 7.86 14.98 0.63
C PHE A 54 8.59 16.23 0.15
N ASP A 55 9.87 16.35 0.48
CA ASP A 55 10.72 17.37 -0.10
C ASP A 55 10.81 17.09 -1.62
N GLU A 56 10.61 18.10 -2.46
CA GLU A 56 10.71 17.99 -3.92
C GLU A 56 12.07 17.45 -4.39
N ASN A 57 13.10 17.54 -3.54
CA ASN A 57 14.46 17.07 -3.79
C ASN A 57 14.79 15.74 -3.07
N GLU A 58 13.84 15.17 -2.32
CA GLU A 58 14.05 13.93 -1.61
C GLU A 58 13.90 12.73 -2.55
N ASP A 59 14.79 11.74 -2.41
CA ASP A 59 14.58 10.44 -3.03
C ASP A 59 13.29 9.81 -2.46
N LEU A 60 12.37 9.42 -3.34
CA LEU A 60 11.08 8.84 -2.95
C LEU A 60 11.23 7.63 -2.03
N VAL A 61 12.24 6.79 -2.24
CA VAL A 61 12.47 5.61 -1.38
C VAL A 61 12.79 6.04 0.04
N ALA A 62 13.71 7.02 0.20
CA ALA A 62 14.05 7.58 1.52
C ALA A 62 12.84 8.25 2.19
N GLY A 63 12.00 8.95 1.41
CA GLY A 63 10.76 9.52 1.89
C GLY A 63 9.80 8.47 2.44
N PHE A 64 9.64 7.34 1.76
CA PHE A 64 8.80 6.23 2.21
C PHE A 64 9.37 5.51 3.44
N GLU A 65 10.70 5.37 3.56
CA GLU A 65 11.33 4.85 4.76
C GLU A 65 11.06 5.74 5.98
N ARG A 66 11.18 7.05 5.81
CA ARG A 66 10.85 8.04 6.85
C ARG A 66 9.37 7.98 7.24
N LEU A 67 8.48 7.79 6.27
CA LEU A 67 7.05 7.61 6.50
C LEU A 67 6.76 6.34 7.31
N ALA A 68 7.40 5.23 6.95
CA ALA A 68 7.27 3.99 7.70
C ALA A 68 7.74 4.15 9.17
N GLN A 69 8.85 4.85 9.39
CA GLN A 69 9.30 5.19 10.74
C GLN A 69 8.29 6.06 11.50
N ARG A 70 7.63 7.00 10.81
CA ARG A 70 6.57 7.84 11.40
C ARG A 70 5.39 7.00 11.89
N HIS A 71 4.99 5.97 11.15
CA HIS A 71 3.92 5.04 11.55
C HIS A 71 4.24 4.28 12.84
N GLN A 72 5.52 4.10 13.17
CA GLN A 72 5.97 3.44 14.40
C GLN A 72 6.20 4.43 15.56
N ALA A 73 6.07 5.74 15.33
CA ALA A 73 6.28 6.73 16.39
C ALA A 73 5.20 6.63 17.48
N PRO A 74 5.57 6.71 18.78
CA PRO A 74 4.63 6.49 19.87
C PRO A 74 3.41 7.40 19.86
N ASP A 75 3.57 8.66 19.48
CA ASP A 75 2.48 9.63 19.35
C ASP A 75 1.54 9.28 18.19
N TYR A 76 2.09 8.78 17.07
CA TYR A 76 1.31 8.36 15.93
C TYR A 76 0.47 7.12 16.24
N VAL A 77 1.07 6.13 16.90
CA VAL A 77 0.39 4.92 17.36
C VAL A 77 -0.67 5.24 18.43
N ALA A 78 -0.36 6.13 19.37
CA ALA A 78 -1.32 6.53 20.41
C ALA A 78 -2.57 7.22 19.86
N ALA A 79 -2.48 7.90 18.72
CA ALA A 79 -3.61 8.59 18.08
C ALA A 79 -4.44 7.68 17.15
N GLU A 80 -3.97 6.49 16.81
CA GLU A 80 -4.59 5.62 15.78
C GLU A 80 -6.07 5.34 16.03
N GLU A 81 -6.45 4.96 17.23
CA GLU A 81 -7.84 4.59 17.55
C GLU A 81 -8.81 5.77 17.33
N ALA A 82 -8.35 6.99 17.63
CA ALA A 82 -9.15 8.19 17.43
C ALA A 82 -9.18 8.68 15.97
N GLU A 83 -8.13 8.39 15.21
CA GLU A 83 -7.89 8.97 13.90
C GLU A 83 -8.03 7.96 12.75
N ILE A 84 -8.34 6.70 13.02
CA ILE A 84 -8.33 5.62 12.02
C ILE A 84 -9.15 5.95 10.76
N MET A 85 -10.27 6.63 10.90
CA MET A 85 -11.13 7.04 9.78
C MET A 85 -10.76 8.40 9.18
N LEU A 86 -9.86 9.13 9.82
CA LEU A 86 -9.40 10.44 9.34
C LEU A 86 -8.14 10.32 8.50
N ARG A 87 -7.32 9.30 8.77
CA ARG A 87 -6.08 9.03 8.03
C ARG A 87 -6.42 8.36 6.70
N LYS A 88 -5.81 8.84 5.63
CA LYS A 88 -6.04 8.35 4.26
C LYS A 88 -4.74 8.07 3.54
N ASN A 89 -4.85 7.28 2.48
CA ASN A 89 -3.73 6.92 1.62
C ASN A 89 -2.56 6.40 2.47
N TYR A 90 -1.35 6.88 2.23
CA TYR A 90 -0.16 6.46 2.94
C TYR A 90 -0.10 6.85 4.43
N ALA A 91 -0.97 7.76 4.90
CA ALA A 91 -1.12 8.03 6.33
C ALA A 91 -1.98 6.99 7.05
N ALA A 92 -2.77 6.19 6.34
CA ALA A 92 -3.64 5.20 6.96
C ALA A 92 -2.83 4.02 7.49
N THR A 93 -3.11 3.60 8.73
CA THR A 93 -2.49 2.45 9.36
C THR A 93 -2.72 1.18 8.52
N GLY A 94 -1.65 0.44 8.22
CA GLY A 94 -1.72 -0.78 7.44
C GLY A 94 -1.98 -0.57 5.94
N SER A 95 -1.86 0.66 5.41
CA SER A 95 -2.05 0.92 3.99
C SER A 95 -0.92 0.38 3.11
N PHE A 96 0.33 0.44 3.58
CA PHE A 96 1.52 -0.02 2.85
C PHE A 96 2.51 -0.82 3.72
N ILE A 97 2.30 -0.87 5.04
CA ILE A 97 3.09 -1.65 5.99
C ILE A 97 2.26 -2.87 6.39
N ALA A 98 2.70 -4.06 5.96
CA ALA A 98 1.98 -5.31 6.19
C ALA A 98 1.79 -5.61 7.68
N GLU A 99 2.83 -5.37 8.48
CA GLU A 99 2.84 -5.63 9.93
C GLU A 99 1.81 -4.80 10.71
N ASP A 100 1.42 -3.66 10.16
CA ASP A 100 0.42 -2.77 10.78
C ASP A 100 -1.03 -3.18 10.45
N ARG A 101 -1.22 -4.01 9.43
CA ARG A 101 -2.54 -4.40 8.95
C ARG A 101 -3.42 -5.11 9.98
N PRO A 102 -2.92 -6.10 10.74
CA PRO A 102 -3.71 -6.73 11.80
C PRO A 102 -4.18 -5.74 12.87
N ARG A 103 -3.35 -4.73 13.19
CA ARG A 103 -3.70 -3.67 14.13
C ARG A 103 -4.83 -2.80 13.57
N ALA A 104 -4.73 -2.39 12.32
CA ALA A 104 -5.78 -1.63 11.65
C ALA A 104 -7.12 -2.38 11.63
N LEU A 105 -7.12 -3.68 11.29
CA LEU A 105 -8.29 -4.55 11.34
C LEU A 105 -8.94 -4.58 12.73
N GLY A 106 -8.12 -4.71 13.79
CA GLY A 106 -8.58 -4.72 15.17
C GLY A 106 -9.25 -3.41 15.57
N ILE A 107 -8.67 -2.25 15.19
CA ILE A 107 -9.23 -0.92 15.47
C ILE A 107 -10.52 -0.71 14.68
N LEU A 108 -10.57 -1.09 13.43
CA LEU A 108 -11.76 -0.99 12.57
C LEU A 108 -12.87 -1.96 12.99
N GLY A 109 -12.52 -3.07 13.62
CA GLY A 109 -13.47 -4.12 14.03
C GLY A 109 -13.89 -5.02 12.87
N PHE A 110 -13.01 -5.22 11.88
CA PHE A 110 -13.23 -6.15 10.78
C PHE A 110 -12.60 -7.51 11.05
N ALA A 111 -13.30 -8.57 10.71
CA ALA A 111 -12.80 -9.94 10.85
C ALA A 111 -11.83 -10.33 9.71
N SER A 112 -12.01 -9.77 8.54
CA SER A 112 -11.11 -9.92 7.39
C SER A 112 -11.33 -8.83 6.36
N GLN A 113 -10.41 -8.73 5.41
CA GLN A 113 -10.48 -7.81 4.29
C GLN A 113 -10.15 -8.55 2.98
N LEU A 114 -10.82 -8.16 1.89
CA LEU A 114 -10.39 -8.44 0.53
C LEU A 114 -9.55 -7.26 0.05
N VAL A 115 -8.28 -7.51 -0.30
CA VAL A 115 -7.32 -6.45 -0.60
C VAL A 115 -7.05 -6.37 -2.08
N PHE A 116 -7.19 -5.18 -2.64
CA PHE A 116 -6.89 -4.86 -4.03
C PHE A 116 -5.64 -3.97 -4.13
N ASN A 117 -4.99 -4.01 -5.29
CA ASN A 117 -3.98 -3.06 -5.67
C ASN A 117 -4.60 -1.68 -5.99
N THR A 118 -3.80 -0.62 -5.90
CA THR A 118 -4.22 0.76 -6.19
C THR A 118 -3.57 1.28 -7.47
N PHE A 119 -2.24 1.32 -7.53
CA PHE A 119 -1.52 2.05 -8.57
C PHE A 119 -1.05 1.18 -9.74
N TYR A 120 -0.72 -0.10 -9.51
CA TYR A 120 -0.20 -0.96 -10.57
C TYR A 120 -1.28 -1.52 -11.51
N ASN A 121 -2.56 -1.32 -11.22
CA ASN A 121 -3.65 -1.91 -12.03
C ASN A 121 -3.56 -1.49 -13.52
N SER A 122 -3.42 -0.19 -13.81
CA SER A 122 -3.28 0.31 -15.17
C SER A 122 -2.02 -0.21 -15.86
N ARG A 123 -0.89 -0.26 -15.15
CA ARG A 123 0.38 -0.77 -15.67
C ARG A 123 0.32 -2.25 -16.04
N LEU A 124 -0.29 -3.07 -15.18
CA LEU A 124 -0.48 -4.50 -15.48
C LEU A 124 -1.33 -4.70 -16.72
N CYS A 125 -2.42 -3.92 -16.89
CA CYS A 125 -3.24 -3.95 -18.10
C CYS A 125 -2.46 -3.51 -19.35
N GLU A 126 -1.63 -2.47 -19.27
CA GLU A 126 -0.77 -2.00 -20.37
C GLU A 126 0.21 -3.11 -20.80
N TRP A 127 0.86 -3.78 -19.84
CA TRP A 127 1.81 -4.85 -20.12
C TRP A 127 1.16 -6.11 -20.69
N GLU A 128 -0.05 -6.45 -20.23
CA GLU A 128 -0.85 -7.53 -20.82
C GLU A 128 -1.07 -7.33 -22.32
N HIS A 129 -1.26 -6.08 -22.75
CA HIS A 129 -1.51 -5.73 -24.16
C HIS A 129 -0.25 -5.34 -24.96
N SER A 130 0.92 -5.38 -24.34
CA SER A 130 2.19 -4.96 -24.97
C SER A 130 2.72 -5.91 -26.05
N GLY A 131 2.22 -7.16 -26.06
CA GLY A 131 2.75 -8.23 -26.92
C GLY A 131 3.95 -8.97 -26.32
N ASP A 132 4.53 -8.52 -25.21
CA ASP A 132 5.57 -9.23 -24.44
C ASP A 132 4.93 -10.08 -23.35
N ILE A 133 4.49 -11.27 -23.74
CA ILE A 133 3.76 -12.19 -22.87
C ILE A 133 4.60 -12.63 -21.66
N ASP A 134 5.90 -12.84 -21.85
CA ASP A 134 6.78 -13.29 -20.77
C ASP A 134 6.92 -12.21 -19.69
N PHE A 135 7.03 -10.95 -20.09
CA PHE A 135 7.07 -9.82 -19.18
C PHE A 135 5.73 -9.63 -18.46
N ALA A 136 4.61 -9.69 -19.19
CA ALA A 136 3.26 -9.59 -18.60
C ALA A 136 3.02 -10.67 -17.54
N ILE A 137 3.38 -11.92 -17.82
CA ILE A 137 3.29 -13.02 -16.85
C ILE A 137 4.24 -12.79 -15.67
N GLY A 138 5.47 -12.32 -15.94
CA GLY A 138 6.47 -12.02 -14.92
C GLY A 138 5.98 -10.95 -13.93
N THR A 139 5.40 -9.87 -14.43
CA THR A 139 4.85 -8.78 -13.61
C THR A 139 3.59 -9.20 -12.85
N ALA A 140 2.71 -10.00 -13.44
CA ALA A 140 1.56 -10.57 -12.75
C ALA A 140 1.99 -11.51 -11.58
N ARG A 141 3.03 -12.29 -11.77
CA ARG A 141 3.61 -13.13 -10.70
C ARG A 141 4.22 -12.28 -9.58
N ALA A 142 4.92 -11.21 -9.94
CA ALA A 142 5.47 -10.27 -8.96
C ALA A 142 4.34 -9.64 -8.12
N HIS A 143 3.29 -9.18 -8.78
CA HIS A 143 2.10 -8.64 -8.12
C HIS A 143 1.47 -9.65 -7.15
N ASN A 144 1.24 -10.88 -7.59
CA ASN A 144 0.64 -11.91 -6.74
C ASN A 144 1.51 -12.24 -5.52
N ARG A 145 2.85 -12.26 -5.66
CA ARG A 145 3.77 -12.41 -4.52
C ARG A 145 3.62 -11.25 -3.54
N GLY A 146 3.69 -10.02 -4.03
CA GLY A 146 3.58 -8.83 -3.17
C GLY A 146 2.26 -8.76 -2.42
N ILE A 147 1.13 -9.08 -3.04
CA ILE A 147 -0.17 -9.17 -2.36
C ILE A 147 -0.18 -10.29 -1.33
N SER A 148 0.39 -11.47 -1.66
CA SER A 148 0.44 -12.60 -0.74
C SER A 148 1.33 -12.34 0.49
N GLU A 149 2.40 -11.56 0.32
CA GLU A 149 3.27 -11.17 1.44
C GLU A 149 2.66 -10.03 2.28
N PHE A 150 1.82 -9.21 1.66
CA PHE A 150 1.13 -8.12 2.33
C PHE A 150 -0.08 -8.59 3.17
N CYS A 151 -0.75 -9.66 2.78
CA CYS A 151 -1.93 -10.21 3.44
C CYS A 151 -1.60 -11.29 4.47
#